data_b6090f33fcbcff41aeb403d242d1f1b8
#
_entry.id   b6090f33fcbcff41aeb403d242d1f1b8
#
_cell.length_a   1.000
_cell.length_b   1.000
_cell.length_c   1.000
_cell.angle_alpha   90.00
_cell.angle_beta   90.00
_cell.angle_gamma   90.00
#
_symmetry.space_group_name_H-M   'P 1'
#
loop_
_entity.id
_entity.type
_entity.pdbx_description
1 polymer ?
#
loop_
_entity_poly.entity_id
_entity_poly.type
_entity_poly.pdbx_seq_one_letter_code
_entity_poly.pdbx_strand_id
1 'polypeptide(L)'
;VVRRAPRLHWISILLGLLVLMSVVSFHAYTAISPEPVQHAREHRELPERTLALAFHGGPDPKWTPRLLDALKESGVKATFFVVGTQVTRNPEVTRRIADEGHQIAVDGFRAEGDWVDPHNLAFAQAALADVLGAHTRLVGAPVEIDSGDRDHQDIGTLVRMSLREQRGVVRLHDDGSIGADIARELAKEPGYRFVTLTGDRLVEATAAERFTGAVTAWSQRNGGIVLMLLGTAIAIAALLGLLRTLMQLGLAHTDRRLRRESAQQPPPWITPPVSVVVPAYNEALNIVATVRSVAANNHCADVEVIVVDDGSTDGTGDRAEELNLPGVTVIRQANQGKPAALNTGIRAARHDVLVLLDGDTIFEPDTIGELVQPFSDSEVGAVSGNAKVGNRRGLLGRWQHLEYCAGSNLDRQILHALRCIPTVPGAIGAFRRAALTDVGGVSDDTLAEDTDLTMAVTRAGWRVAYRQQAKAWTEAPSTVRGLFRQRYRWSYGTFQSMWKHRGALLEKGPMGRFGLLYLLVFHLLLPLLAPMMDLYVLYGFLVADAPLAFIVWAVFLLIQTASAGYALRLDGESFKPLWAYPLQQIVYRQLMYAVVIQSLITALHGTQLRWMSVRRTGLLTEVPGGTVHVT
;
A
#
# COMPACT_ATOMS: atom_id res chain seq x y z
N VAL A 1 -30.35 11.71 2.14
CA VAL A 1 -30.39 10.23 2.19
C VAL A 1 -28.99 9.75 2.57
N VAL A 2 -28.81 9.39 3.85
CA VAL A 2 -27.53 8.87 4.35
C VAL A 2 -27.35 7.45 3.81
N ARG A 3 -26.51 7.27 2.79
CA ARG A 3 -26.14 5.93 2.31
C ARG A 3 -25.18 5.29 3.33
N ARG A 4 -25.49 4.08 3.80
CA ARG A 4 -24.59 3.31 4.66
C ARG A 4 -23.34 2.95 3.85
N ALA A 5 -22.15 3.09 4.45
CA ALA A 5 -20.90 2.65 3.82
C ALA A 5 -21.03 1.17 3.40
N PRO A 6 -20.73 0.82 2.17
CA PRO A 6 -20.90 -0.53 1.68
C PRO A 6 -19.97 -1.51 2.43
N ARG A 7 -20.55 -2.59 2.97
CA ARG A 7 -19.82 -3.62 3.74
C ARG A 7 -18.95 -4.55 2.89
N LEU A 8 -19.10 -4.50 1.55
CA LEU A 8 -18.52 -5.48 0.60
C LEU A 8 -17.09 -5.19 0.14
N HIS A 9 -16.54 -4.00 0.42
CA HIS A 9 -15.25 -3.58 -0.18
C HIS A 9 -14.04 -4.37 0.29
N TRP A 10 -14.05 -4.87 1.52
CA TRP A 10 -12.96 -5.67 2.06
C TRP A 10 -12.77 -6.99 1.31
N ILE A 11 -13.88 -7.65 0.97
CA ILE A 11 -13.87 -8.91 0.22
C ILE A 11 -13.33 -8.65 -1.19
N SER A 12 -13.74 -7.56 -1.84
CA SER A 12 -13.28 -7.20 -3.18
C SER A 12 -11.78 -6.85 -3.21
N ILE A 13 -11.30 -6.12 -2.20
CA ILE A 13 -9.87 -5.79 -2.07
C ILE A 13 -9.04 -7.06 -1.81
N LEU A 14 -9.49 -7.90 -0.88
CA LEU A 14 -8.81 -9.16 -0.57
C LEU A 14 -8.79 -10.10 -1.79
N LEU A 15 -9.91 -10.20 -2.52
CA LEU A 15 -9.99 -10.96 -3.77
C LEU A 15 -9.05 -10.39 -4.83
N GLY A 16 -9.00 -9.08 -5.02
CA GLY A 16 -8.08 -8.44 -5.95
C GLY A 16 -6.60 -8.70 -5.61
N LEU A 17 -6.25 -8.64 -4.34
CA LEU A 17 -4.91 -8.96 -3.86
C LEU A 17 -4.59 -10.45 -4.03
N LEU A 18 -5.54 -11.34 -3.74
CA LEU A 18 -5.38 -12.78 -3.95
C LEU A 18 -5.20 -13.12 -5.43
N VAL A 19 -5.97 -12.50 -6.33
CA VAL A 19 -5.83 -12.67 -7.77
C VAL A 19 -4.46 -12.16 -8.24
N LEU A 20 -4.03 -10.97 -7.79
CA LEU A 20 -2.71 -10.42 -8.12
C LEU A 20 -1.59 -11.36 -7.65
N MET A 21 -1.66 -11.85 -6.42
CA MET A 21 -0.71 -12.81 -5.86
C MET A 21 -0.71 -14.13 -6.64
N SER A 22 -1.89 -14.64 -7.01
CA SER A 22 -2.01 -15.86 -7.80
C SER A 22 -1.37 -15.71 -9.17
N VAL A 23 -1.60 -14.57 -9.86
CA VAL A 23 -1.01 -14.28 -11.17
C VAL A 23 0.52 -14.18 -11.07
N VAL A 24 1.02 -13.45 -10.07
CA VAL A 24 2.46 -13.28 -9.85
C VAL A 24 3.12 -14.60 -9.43
N SER A 25 2.50 -15.37 -8.52
CA SER A 25 2.99 -16.70 -8.10
C SER A 25 2.98 -17.69 -9.26
N PHE A 26 1.93 -17.67 -10.07
CA PHE A 26 1.83 -18.52 -11.25
C PHE A 26 2.90 -18.18 -12.30
N HIS A 27 3.12 -16.88 -12.57
CA HIS A 27 4.19 -16.44 -13.47
C HIS A 27 5.57 -16.90 -12.97
N ALA A 28 5.83 -16.82 -11.66
CA ALA A 28 7.08 -17.30 -11.08
C ALA A 28 7.20 -18.83 -11.13
N TYR A 29 6.12 -19.55 -10.81
CA TYR A 29 6.11 -21.00 -10.93
C TYR A 29 6.48 -21.45 -12.35
N THR A 30 5.93 -20.76 -13.36
CA THR A 30 6.29 -21.01 -14.78
C THR A 30 7.69 -20.51 -15.13
N ALA A 31 8.31 -19.66 -14.29
CA ALA A 31 9.67 -19.15 -14.46
C ALA A 31 10.77 -19.95 -13.73
N ILE A 32 10.41 -20.83 -12.78
CA ILE A 32 11.35 -21.66 -12.00
C ILE A 32 11.51 -23.02 -12.71
N SER A 33 12.74 -23.55 -12.83
CA SER A 33 13.03 -24.87 -13.39
C SER A 33 12.52 -25.97 -12.45
N PRO A 34 11.74 -26.96 -12.91
CA PRO A 34 11.26 -28.04 -12.06
C PRO A 34 12.33 -29.10 -11.79
N GLU A 35 12.16 -29.84 -10.68
CA GLU A 35 12.95 -31.04 -10.40
C GLU A 35 12.61 -32.18 -11.36
N PRO A 36 13.58 -33.05 -11.70
CA PRO A 36 13.40 -34.06 -12.74
C PRO A 36 12.55 -35.27 -12.32
N VAL A 37 11.60 -35.67 -13.16
CA VAL A 37 10.74 -36.86 -12.99
C VAL A 37 10.97 -37.88 -14.12
N GLN A 38 11.05 -39.20 -13.80
CA GLN A 38 11.34 -40.25 -14.77
C GLN A 38 10.17 -40.61 -15.68
N HIS A 39 10.44 -40.74 -17.00
CA HIS A 39 9.44 -41.09 -18.01
C HIS A 39 9.06 -42.59 -17.99
N ALA A 40 7.78 -42.86 -18.26
CA ALA A 40 7.34 -44.18 -18.64
C ALA A 40 7.66 -44.41 -20.13
N ARG A 41 8.49 -45.37 -20.44
CA ARG A 41 8.85 -45.78 -21.80
C ARG A 41 7.79 -46.77 -22.30
N GLU A 42 7.01 -46.41 -23.32
CA GLU A 42 6.24 -47.37 -24.12
C GLU A 42 7.00 -47.57 -25.44
N HIS A 43 7.63 -48.72 -25.58
CA HIS A 43 8.20 -49.19 -26.86
C HIS A 43 7.11 -49.79 -27.72
N ARG A 44 6.75 -49.15 -28.86
CA ARG A 44 6.11 -49.81 -29.97
C ARG A 44 7.18 -50.10 -31.02
N GLU A 45 7.41 -51.36 -31.32
CA GLU A 45 8.23 -51.74 -32.49
C GLU A 45 7.56 -51.32 -33.78
N LEU A 46 8.21 -50.43 -34.52
CA LEU A 46 7.78 -50.07 -35.86
C LEU A 46 8.18 -51.17 -36.87
N PRO A 47 7.37 -51.43 -37.91
CA PRO A 47 7.76 -52.33 -38.98
C PRO A 47 9.05 -51.93 -39.69
N GLU A 48 9.72 -52.85 -40.35
CA GLU A 48 10.90 -52.53 -41.17
C GLU A 48 10.59 -51.46 -42.21
N ARG A 49 11.55 -50.60 -42.49
CA ARG A 49 11.45 -49.43 -43.36
C ARG A 49 10.34 -48.46 -42.99
N THR A 50 10.02 -48.37 -41.70
CA THR A 50 9.04 -47.42 -41.19
C THR A 50 9.72 -46.43 -40.24
N LEU A 51 9.58 -45.12 -40.52
CA LEU A 51 10.08 -44.03 -39.72
C LEU A 51 8.94 -43.19 -39.19
N ALA A 52 9.05 -42.75 -37.95
CA ALA A 52 8.22 -41.72 -37.35
C ALA A 52 9.06 -40.46 -37.15
N LEU A 53 8.67 -39.35 -37.73
CA LEU A 53 9.33 -38.05 -37.51
C LEU A 53 8.75 -37.40 -36.27
N ALA A 54 9.62 -37.09 -35.30
CA ALA A 54 9.27 -36.45 -34.04
C ALA A 54 9.98 -35.09 -33.90
N PHE A 55 9.21 -34.02 -33.96
CA PHE A 55 9.72 -32.63 -33.83
C PHE A 55 9.52 -32.11 -32.41
N HIS A 56 10.60 -31.67 -31.80
CA HIS A 56 10.65 -31.23 -30.41
C HIS A 56 10.92 -29.73 -30.28
N GLY A 57 10.45 -29.10 -29.19
CA GLY A 57 10.80 -27.73 -28.80
C GLY A 57 9.85 -26.66 -29.35
N GLY A 58 8.96 -27.00 -30.30
CA GLY A 58 8.03 -26.06 -30.92
C GLY A 58 6.72 -25.83 -30.17
N PRO A 59 5.76 -25.11 -30.82
CA PRO A 59 5.87 -24.48 -32.12
C PRO A 59 6.69 -23.19 -32.16
N ASP A 60 7.62 -23.07 -33.11
CA ASP A 60 8.36 -21.84 -33.39
C ASP A 60 7.63 -21.00 -34.45
N PRO A 61 7.47 -19.68 -34.29
CA PRO A 61 6.72 -18.83 -35.23
C PRO A 61 7.37 -18.70 -36.60
N LYS A 62 8.66 -18.95 -36.73
CA LYS A 62 9.43 -18.82 -37.97
C LYS A 62 9.67 -20.17 -38.64
N TRP A 63 10.02 -21.18 -37.86
CA TRP A 63 10.51 -22.46 -38.42
C TRP A 63 9.42 -23.49 -38.57
N THR A 64 8.47 -23.61 -37.61
CA THR A 64 7.36 -24.56 -37.71
C THR A 64 6.48 -24.37 -38.99
N PRO A 65 6.13 -23.14 -39.43
CA PRO A 65 5.40 -22.96 -40.68
C PRO A 65 6.14 -23.50 -41.91
N ARG A 66 7.45 -23.30 -41.99
CA ARG A 66 8.27 -23.83 -43.09
C ARG A 66 8.38 -25.34 -43.08
N LEU A 67 8.44 -25.92 -41.87
CA LEU A 67 8.43 -27.36 -41.68
C LEU A 67 7.08 -27.97 -42.13
N LEU A 68 5.96 -27.35 -41.75
CA LEU A 68 4.64 -27.78 -42.18
C LEU A 68 4.49 -27.72 -43.70
N ASP A 69 4.99 -26.66 -44.35
CA ASP A 69 5.01 -26.56 -45.82
C ASP A 69 5.81 -27.73 -46.43
N ALA A 70 6.99 -28.05 -45.91
CA ALA A 70 7.84 -29.15 -46.39
C ALA A 70 7.15 -30.53 -46.21
N LEU A 71 6.53 -30.76 -45.06
CA LEU A 71 5.78 -31.99 -44.78
C LEU A 71 4.56 -32.14 -45.69
N LYS A 72 3.86 -31.05 -45.98
CA LYS A 72 2.71 -31.00 -46.89
C LYS A 72 3.12 -31.31 -48.34
N GLU A 73 4.22 -30.67 -48.81
CA GLU A 73 4.77 -30.93 -50.14
C GLU A 73 5.18 -32.40 -50.32
N SER A 74 5.70 -33.02 -49.26
CA SER A 74 6.17 -34.40 -49.25
C SER A 74 5.06 -35.43 -48.96
N GLY A 75 3.85 -34.99 -48.60
CA GLY A 75 2.75 -35.87 -48.21
C GLY A 75 2.97 -36.65 -46.92
N VAL A 76 3.90 -36.22 -46.08
CA VAL A 76 4.31 -36.88 -44.83
C VAL A 76 3.57 -36.31 -43.63
N LYS A 77 3.09 -37.20 -42.74
CA LYS A 77 2.58 -36.79 -41.42
C LYS A 77 3.62 -37.07 -40.33
N ALA A 78 3.74 -36.17 -39.40
CA ALA A 78 4.72 -36.20 -38.31
C ALA A 78 4.05 -36.04 -36.93
N THR A 79 4.80 -36.28 -35.89
CA THR A 79 4.39 -36.01 -34.51
C THR A 79 5.17 -34.79 -33.98
N PHE A 80 4.44 -33.79 -33.45
CA PHE A 80 5.01 -32.58 -32.86
C PHE A 80 4.92 -32.66 -31.35
N PHE A 81 6.07 -32.67 -30.69
CA PHE A 81 6.21 -32.56 -29.27
C PHE A 81 6.25 -31.09 -28.90
N VAL A 82 5.09 -30.56 -28.54
CA VAL A 82 4.95 -29.13 -28.29
C VAL A 82 5.26 -28.74 -26.83
N VAL A 83 5.84 -27.59 -26.69
CA VAL A 83 6.14 -26.98 -25.39
C VAL A 83 5.02 -26.01 -25.03
N GLY A 84 4.40 -26.15 -23.87
CA GLY A 84 3.22 -25.37 -23.46
C GLY A 84 3.43 -23.86 -23.53
N THR A 85 4.64 -23.37 -23.19
CA THR A 85 4.97 -21.94 -23.34
C THR A 85 4.96 -21.47 -24.79
N GLN A 86 5.35 -22.32 -25.74
CA GLN A 86 5.32 -22.01 -27.17
C GLN A 86 3.90 -22.11 -27.74
N VAL A 87 3.11 -23.07 -27.24
CA VAL A 87 1.68 -23.19 -27.58
C VAL A 87 0.94 -21.88 -27.23
N THR A 88 1.12 -21.35 -26.03
CA THR A 88 0.46 -20.11 -25.61
C THR A 88 0.95 -18.86 -26.36
N ARG A 89 2.21 -18.86 -26.81
CA ARG A 89 2.78 -17.76 -27.60
C ARG A 89 2.39 -17.80 -29.06
N ASN A 90 2.24 -18.99 -29.62
CA ASN A 90 2.03 -19.23 -31.06
C ASN A 90 0.75 -20.05 -31.32
N PRO A 91 -0.43 -19.58 -30.86
CA PRO A 91 -1.68 -20.36 -30.94
C PRO A 91 -2.10 -20.69 -32.39
N GLU A 92 -1.81 -19.79 -33.35
CA GLU A 92 -2.17 -20.00 -34.77
C GLU A 92 -1.34 -21.11 -35.39
N VAL A 93 -0.04 -21.18 -35.08
CA VAL A 93 0.84 -22.24 -35.57
C VAL A 93 0.44 -23.57 -34.95
N THR A 94 0.07 -23.58 -33.65
CA THR A 94 -0.44 -24.80 -32.99
C THR A 94 -1.71 -25.33 -33.65
N ARG A 95 -2.66 -24.45 -33.98
CA ARG A 95 -3.87 -24.85 -34.72
C ARG A 95 -3.52 -25.41 -36.09
N ARG A 96 -2.60 -24.78 -36.80
CA ARG A 96 -2.16 -25.24 -38.13
C ARG A 96 -1.56 -26.65 -38.07
N ILE A 97 -0.78 -27.01 -37.05
CA ILE A 97 -0.27 -28.37 -36.84
C ILE A 97 -1.43 -29.38 -36.77
N ALA A 98 -2.47 -29.04 -35.97
CA ALA A 98 -3.64 -29.90 -35.82
C ALA A 98 -4.48 -30.00 -37.10
N ASP A 99 -4.78 -28.86 -37.74
CA ASP A 99 -5.62 -28.75 -38.94
C ASP A 99 -5.00 -29.48 -40.16
N GLU A 100 -3.67 -29.46 -40.26
CA GLU A 100 -2.95 -30.22 -41.31
C GLU A 100 -2.84 -31.72 -40.98
N GLY A 101 -3.41 -32.18 -39.87
CA GLY A 101 -3.52 -33.59 -39.51
C GLY A 101 -2.23 -34.23 -39.02
N HIS A 102 -1.34 -33.44 -38.47
CA HIS A 102 -0.18 -33.92 -37.71
C HIS A 102 -0.59 -34.33 -36.32
N GLN A 103 0.15 -35.25 -35.73
CA GLN A 103 -0.07 -35.64 -34.35
C GLN A 103 0.60 -34.64 -33.37
N ILE A 104 -0.09 -34.33 -32.27
CA ILE A 104 0.43 -33.46 -31.22
C ILE A 104 0.69 -34.32 -29.99
N ALA A 105 1.90 -34.17 -29.46
CA ALA A 105 2.36 -34.68 -28.16
C ALA A 105 2.86 -33.53 -27.30
N VAL A 106 3.05 -33.74 -26.03
CA VAL A 106 3.52 -32.70 -25.10
C VAL A 106 4.92 -33.02 -24.62
N ASP A 107 5.82 -32.05 -24.69
CA ASP A 107 7.21 -32.10 -24.19
C ASP A 107 7.36 -31.36 -22.86
N GLY A 108 6.26 -31.12 -22.16
CA GLY A 108 6.17 -30.32 -20.96
C GLY A 108 5.79 -28.88 -21.23
N PHE A 109 5.63 -28.12 -20.15
CA PHE A 109 5.31 -26.69 -20.27
C PHE A 109 6.53 -25.84 -20.64
N ARG A 110 7.76 -26.36 -20.39
CA ARG A 110 9.07 -25.74 -20.67
C ARG A 110 10.00 -26.73 -21.37
N ALA A 111 10.87 -26.20 -22.21
CA ALA A 111 11.79 -26.96 -23.04
C ALA A 111 13.04 -27.50 -22.32
N GLU A 112 13.27 -27.19 -21.05
CA GLU A 112 14.49 -27.55 -20.35
C GLU A 112 14.37 -28.88 -19.59
N GLY A 113 15.19 -29.88 -19.96
CA GLY A 113 15.41 -31.15 -19.28
C GLY A 113 14.67 -32.36 -19.90
N ASP A 114 15.27 -33.55 -19.75
CA ASP A 114 14.70 -34.85 -20.18
C ASP A 114 13.53 -35.34 -19.27
N TRP A 115 13.00 -34.47 -18.41
CA TRP A 115 12.09 -34.84 -17.33
C TRP A 115 10.82 -34.00 -17.34
N VAL A 116 9.67 -34.64 -17.33
CA VAL A 116 8.36 -33.97 -17.26
C VAL A 116 7.80 -34.09 -15.83
N ASP A 117 7.78 -32.97 -15.10
CA ASP A 117 7.04 -32.86 -13.86
C ASP A 117 5.53 -33.00 -14.15
N PRO A 118 4.76 -33.81 -13.38
CA PRO A 118 3.31 -33.96 -13.56
C PRO A 118 2.55 -32.63 -13.58
N HIS A 119 2.98 -31.62 -12.81
CA HIS A 119 2.39 -30.30 -12.83
C HIS A 119 2.73 -29.54 -14.13
N ASN A 120 3.96 -29.67 -14.59
CA ASN A 120 4.43 -29.09 -15.86
C ASN A 120 3.65 -29.65 -17.06
N LEU A 121 3.37 -30.96 -17.02
CA LEU A 121 2.53 -31.63 -18.01
C LEU A 121 1.09 -31.10 -17.99
N ALA A 122 0.48 -30.99 -16.81
CA ALA A 122 -0.90 -30.50 -16.68
C ALA A 122 -1.06 -29.08 -17.23
N PHE A 123 -0.09 -28.20 -17.04
CA PHE A 123 -0.10 -26.85 -17.62
C PHE A 123 0.08 -26.86 -19.14
N ALA A 124 0.89 -27.77 -19.70
CA ALA A 124 1.06 -27.89 -21.13
C ALA A 124 -0.23 -28.44 -21.80
N GLN A 125 -0.88 -29.42 -21.18
CA GLN A 125 -2.19 -29.91 -21.60
C GLN A 125 -3.28 -28.82 -21.52
N ALA A 126 -3.28 -28.01 -20.45
CA ALA A 126 -4.18 -26.88 -20.32
C ALA A 126 -3.94 -25.81 -21.41
N ALA A 127 -2.68 -25.54 -21.78
CA ALA A 127 -2.35 -24.65 -22.87
C ALA A 127 -2.91 -25.14 -24.22
N LEU A 128 -2.82 -26.45 -24.50
CA LEU A 128 -3.46 -27.07 -25.68
C LEU A 128 -4.99 -26.99 -25.58
N ALA A 129 -5.57 -27.21 -24.41
CA ALA A 129 -7.01 -27.12 -24.17
C ALA A 129 -7.57 -25.72 -24.47
N ASP A 130 -6.82 -24.66 -24.15
CA ASP A 130 -7.19 -23.27 -24.47
C ASP A 130 -7.14 -23.02 -26.00
N VAL A 131 -6.09 -23.50 -26.66
CA VAL A 131 -5.84 -23.21 -28.07
C VAL A 131 -6.68 -24.07 -29.02
N LEU A 132 -6.80 -25.37 -28.71
CA LEU A 132 -7.44 -26.36 -29.59
C LEU A 132 -8.83 -26.82 -29.11
N GLY A 133 -9.22 -26.47 -27.86
CA GLY A 133 -10.41 -27.07 -27.25
C GLY A 133 -10.21 -28.54 -26.87
N ALA A 134 -9.01 -29.08 -27.02
CA ALA A 134 -8.64 -30.47 -26.81
C ALA A 134 -7.21 -30.59 -26.29
N HIS A 135 -6.88 -31.70 -25.63
CA HIS A 135 -5.53 -32.01 -25.17
C HIS A 135 -5.10 -33.42 -25.62
N THR A 136 -3.82 -33.74 -25.46
CA THR A 136 -3.25 -35.04 -25.77
C THR A 136 -2.84 -35.79 -24.51
N ARG A 137 -2.91 -37.13 -24.56
CA ARG A 137 -2.33 -38.01 -23.52
C ARG A 137 -0.90 -38.45 -23.87
N LEU A 138 -0.44 -38.15 -25.08
CA LEU A 138 0.92 -38.52 -25.51
C LEU A 138 1.94 -37.55 -24.90
N VAL A 139 2.88 -38.11 -24.14
CA VAL A 139 3.89 -37.38 -23.39
C VAL A 139 5.24 -38.01 -23.59
N GLY A 140 6.24 -37.20 -23.97
CA GLY A 140 7.61 -37.64 -24.17
C GLY A 140 7.78 -38.69 -25.26
N ALA A 141 8.83 -38.63 -26.08
CA ALA A 141 9.13 -39.67 -27.05
C ALA A 141 10.17 -40.65 -26.52
N PRO A 142 10.06 -41.95 -26.79
CA PRO A 142 11.23 -42.80 -26.79
C PRO A 142 12.19 -42.29 -27.86
N VAL A 143 13.35 -41.82 -27.46
CA VAL A 143 14.39 -41.39 -28.41
C VAL A 143 15.09 -42.65 -28.88
N GLU A 144 14.88 -43.01 -30.13
CA GLU A 144 15.60 -44.14 -30.72
C GLU A 144 16.74 -43.65 -31.63
N ILE A 145 16.53 -42.61 -32.42
CA ILE A 145 17.51 -42.09 -33.36
C ILE A 145 17.61 -40.57 -33.20
N ASP A 146 18.73 -40.10 -32.62
CA ASP A 146 19.03 -38.67 -32.62
C ASP A 146 19.57 -38.28 -33.99
N SER A 147 18.92 -37.35 -34.67
CA SER A 147 19.38 -36.88 -35.97
C SER A 147 20.67 -36.07 -35.89
N GLY A 148 20.98 -35.51 -34.69
CA GLY A 148 22.10 -34.62 -34.51
C GLY A 148 21.95 -33.25 -35.20
N ASP A 149 20.72 -32.83 -35.48
CA ASP A 149 20.40 -31.62 -36.23
C ASP A 149 20.79 -30.31 -35.51
N ARG A 150 21.04 -30.36 -34.18
CA ARG A 150 21.62 -29.25 -33.43
C ARG A 150 23.14 -29.14 -33.55
N ASP A 151 23.82 -30.27 -33.75
CA ASP A 151 25.29 -30.34 -33.66
C ASP A 151 25.95 -30.35 -35.05
N HIS A 152 25.21 -30.72 -36.12
CA HIS A 152 25.70 -30.88 -37.45
C HIS A 152 24.88 -30.09 -38.48
N GLN A 153 25.55 -29.60 -39.54
CA GLN A 153 24.93 -28.79 -40.57
C GLN A 153 24.84 -29.53 -41.93
N ASP A 154 25.47 -30.71 -42.07
CA ASP A 154 25.42 -31.48 -43.30
C ASP A 154 24.18 -32.39 -43.34
N ILE A 155 23.17 -31.98 -44.13
CA ILE A 155 21.89 -32.69 -44.31
C ILE A 155 22.10 -34.14 -44.76
N GLY A 156 23.05 -34.38 -45.64
CA GLY A 156 23.32 -35.73 -46.14
C GLY A 156 23.85 -36.67 -45.04
N THR A 157 24.63 -36.16 -44.10
CA THR A 157 25.08 -36.94 -42.96
C THR A 157 23.92 -37.20 -41.97
N LEU A 158 23.06 -36.24 -41.72
CA LEU A 158 21.91 -36.35 -40.83
C LEU A 158 20.89 -37.35 -41.38
N VAL A 159 20.64 -37.34 -42.70
CA VAL A 159 19.76 -38.33 -43.37
C VAL A 159 20.37 -39.73 -43.24
N ARG A 160 21.66 -39.92 -43.51
CA ARG A 160 22.35 -41.22 -43.33
C ARG A 160 22.25 -41.75 -41.91
N MET A 161 22.42 -40.87 -40.91
CA MET A 161 22.27 -41.23 -39.50
C MET A 161 20.86 -41.66 -39.19
N SER A 162 19.84 -40.96 -39.69
CA SER A 162 18.41 -41.26 -39.50
C SER A 162 18.00 -42.57 -40.13
N LEU A 163 18.66 -42.98 -41.23
CA LEU A 163 18.37 -44.23 -41.96
C LEU A 163 19.17 -45.45 -41.46
N ARG A 164 20.14 -45.25 -40.57
CA ARG A 164 21.07 -46.29 -40.15
C ARG A 164 20.41 -47.54 -39.56
N GLU A 165 19.35 -47.37 -38.83
CA GLU A 165 18.64 -48.48 -38.13
C GLU A 165 17.44 -49.00 -38.92
N GLN A 166 17.18 -48.47 -40.12
CA GLN A 166 16.12 -48.87 -41.04
C GLN A 166 14.66 -48.78 -40.51
N ARG A 167 14.47 -48.51 -39.23
CA ARG A 167 13.17 -48.30 -38.58
C ARG A 167 13.35 -47.52 -37.29
N GLY A 168 12.36 -46.77 -36.85
CA GLY A 168 12.37 -46.11 -35.54
C GLY A 168 11.83 -44.68 -35.58
N VAL A 169 12.00 -44.00 -34.47
CA VAL A 169 11.59 -42.61 -34.27
C VAL A 169 12.79 -41.70 -34.49
N VAL A 170 12.71 -40.82 -35.47
CA VAL A 170 13.73 -39.84 -35.77
C VAL A 170 13.40 -38.56 -35.01
N ARG A 171 14.26 -38.21 -34.05
CA ARG A 171 14.15 -36.97 -33.29
C ARG A 171 14.75 -35.81 -34.07
N LEU A 172 13.95 -34.78 -34.28
CA LEU A 172 14.30 -33.52 -34.93
C LEU A 172 13.87 -32.36 -34.07
N HIS A 173 14.46 -31.19 -34.28
CA HIS A 173 14.10 -30.00 -33.54
C HIS A 173 13.29 -29.03 -34.43
N ASP A 174 12.24 -28.47 -33.86
CA ASP A 174 11.29 -27.57 -34.54
C ASP A 174 11.75 -26.08 -34.45
N ASP A 175 12.80 -25.80 -33.73
CA ASP A 175 13.37 -24.46 -33.49
C ASP A 175 14.57 -24.14 -34.42
N GLY A 176 14.84 -25.00 -35.42
CA GLY A 176 15.98 -24.91 -36.30
C GLY A 176 15.65 -24.78 -37.78
N SER A 177 16.60 -24.27 -38.57
CA SER A 177 16.45 -24.09 -40.02
C SER A 177 16.53 -25.37 -40.83
N ILE A 178 17.10 -26.44 -40.26
CA ILE A 178 17.49 -27.66 -40.96
C ILE A 178 16.38 -28.74 -40.97
N GLY A 179 15.48 -28.71 -39.96
CA GLY A 179 14.44 -29.71 -39.80
C GLY A 179 13.55 -29.89 -41.03
N ALA A 180 13.18 -28.80 -41.70
CA ALA A 180 12.40 -28.84 -42.92
C ALA A 180 13.13 -29.50 -44.10
N ASP A 181 14.44 -29.25 -44.22
CA ASP A 181 15.28 -29.79 -45.28
C ASP A 181 15.55 -31.28 -45.08
N ILE A 182 15.82 -31.69 -43.83
CA ILE A 182 15.95 -33.11 -43.46
C ILE A 182 14.65 -33.86 -43.75
N ALA A 183 13.49 -33.29 -43.40
CA ALA A 183 12.19 -33.91 -43.66
C ALA A 183 11.95 -34.10 -45.16
N ARG A 184 12.32 -33.12 -46.01
CA ARG A 184 12.21 -33.24 -47.48
C ARG A 184 13.13 -34.31 -48.05
N GLU A 185 14.39 -34.38 -47.56
CA GLU A 185 15.34 -35.39 -48.07
C GLU A 185 14.97 -36.81 -47.60
N LEU A 186 14.57 -37.00 -46.34
CA LEU A 186 14.08 -38.28 -45.85
C LEU A 186 12.84 -38.75 -46.61
N ALA A 187 11.93 -37.85 -46.96
CA ALA A 187 10.72 -38.18 -47.69
C ALA A 187 10.99 -38.68 -49.16
N LYS A 188 12.18 -38.37 -49.71
CA LYS A 188 12.58 -38.83 -51.06
C LYS A 188 13.14 -40.26 -51.06
N GLU A 189 13.46 -40.82 -49.91
CA GLU A 189 14.11 -42.12 -49.79
C GLU A 189 13.14 -43.27 -50.20
N PRO A 190 13.47 -44.05 -51.21
CA PRO A 190 12.57 -45.05 -51.74
C PRO A 190 12.34 -46.22 -50.79
N GLY A 191 11.08 -46.62 -50.65
CA GLY A 191 10.70 -47.79 -49.87
C GLY A 191 10.53 -47.58 -48.37
N TYR A 192 10.66 -46.33 -47.87
CA TYR A 192 10.31 -45.99 -46.52
C TYR A 192 8.87 -45.50 -46.39
N ARG A 193 8.24 -45.88 -45.26
CA ARG A 193 6.93 -45.37 -44.85
C ARG A 193 7.08 -44.43 -43.69
N PHE A 194 6.33 -43.32 -43.73
CA PHE A 194 6.29 -42.36 -42.63
C PHE A 194 4.96 -42.48 -41.89
N VAL A 195 5.03 -42.58 -40.55
CA VAL A 195 3.87 -42.75 -39.69
C VAL A 195 3.95 -41.78 -38.51
N THR A 196 2.82 -41.51 -37.89
CA THR A 196 2.76 -40.84 -36.58
C THR A 196 2.96 -41.85 -35.46
N LEU A 197 3.38 -41.41 -34.28
CA LEU A 197 3.77 -42.28 -33.16
C LEU A 197 2.61 -43.13 -32.62
N THR A 198 1.40 -42.60 -32.62
CA THR A 198 0.20 -43.31 -32.16
C THR A 198 -0.99 -42.94 -33.05
N GLY A 199 -2.05 -43.78 -33.01
CA GLY A 199 -3.33 -43.45 -33.60
C GLY A 199 -4.29 -42.68 -32.69
N ASP A 200 -3.83 -42.28 -31.49
CA ASP A 200 -4.70 -41.62 -30.52
C ASP A 200 -5.08 -40.22 -30.97
N ARG A 201 -6.37 -39.94 -30.86
CA ARG A 201 -6.94 -38.63 -31.19
C ARG A 201 -6.81 -37.69 -30.01
N LEU A 202 -6.78 -36.40 -30.26
CA LEU A 202 -6.96 -35.38 -29.26
C LEU A 202 -8.24 -35.65 -28.46
N VAL A 203 -8.15 -35.52 -27.14
CA VAL A 203 -9.28 -35.69 -26.22
C VAL A 203 -9.92 -34.33 -25.99
N GLU A 204 -11.23 -34.25 -26.07
CA GLU A 204 -11.97 -33.01 -25.84
C GLU A 204 -11.69 -32.47 -24.41
N ALA A 205 -11.32 -31.21 -24.31
CA ALA A 205 -10.97 -30.58 -23.05
C ALA A 205 -12.22 -30.17 -22.27
N THR A 206 -12.15 -30.34 -20.96
CA THR A 206 -13.15 -29.84 -20.02
C THR A 206 -13.13 -28.30 -19.92
N ALA A 207 -14.24 -27.72 -19.44
CA ALA A 207 -14.31 -26.28 -19.21
C ALA A 207 -13.25 -25.80 -18.18
N ALA A 208 -12.91 -26.64 -17.20
CA ALA A 208 -11.89 -26.32 -16.19
C ALA A 208 -10.48 -26.27 -16.81
N GLU A 209 -10.13 -27.21 -17.67
CA GLU A 209 -8.84 -27.24 -18.37
C GLU A 209 -8.69 -26.05 -19.32
N ARG A 210 -9.73 -25.71 -20.09
CA ARG A 210 -9.75 -24.51 -20.93
C ARG A 210 -9.58 -23.23 -20.13
N PHE A 211 -10.29 -23.11 -19.01
CA PHE A 211 -10.13 -21.94 -18.11
C PHE A 211 -8.70 -21.86 -17.53
N THR A 212 -8.14 -22.98 -17.08
CA THR A 212 -6.76 -23.02 -16.58
C THR A 212 -5.78 -22.62 -17.67
N GLY A 213 -5.96 -23.10 -18.91
CA GLY A 213 -5.15 -22.72 -20.07
C GLY A 213 -5.23 -21.22 -20.39
N ALA A 214 -6.43 -20.65 -20.41
CA ALA A 214 -6.63 -19.22 -20.65
C ALA A 214 -5.97 -18.34 -19.57
N VAL A 215 -6.09 -18.72 -18.30
CA VAL A 215 -5.41 -18.03 -17.18
C VAL A 215 -3.89 -18.15 -17.33
N THR A 216 -3.38 -19.32 -17.71
CA THR A 216 -1.95 -19.57 -17.94
C THR A 216 -1.42 -18.67 -19.08
N ALA A 217 -2.11 -18.67 -20.21
CA ALA A 217 -1.74 -17.85 -21.37
C ALA A 217 -1.77 -16.35 -21.06
N TRP A 218 -2.82 -15.89 -20.34
CA TRP A 218 -2.94 -14.51 -19.90
C TRP A 218 -1.81 -14.12 -18.93
N SER A 219 -1.53 -14.99 -17.96
CA SER A 219 -0.49 -14.75 -16.95
C SER A 219 0.90 -14.67 -17.59
N GLN A 220 1.23 -15.56 -18.52
CA GLN A 220 2.49 -15.51 -19.25
C GLN A 220 2.64 -14.23 -20.08
N ARG A 221 1.57 -13.83 -20.77
CA ARG A 221 1.58 -12.65 -21.62
C ARG A 221 1.71 -11.36 -20.82
N ASN A 222 1.04 -11.27 -19.67
CA ASN A 222 0.91 -10.03 -18.90
C ASN A 222 1.75 -10.03 -17.61
N GLY A 223 2.17 -11.18 -17.10
CA GLY A 223 2.89 -11.29 -15.83
C GLY A 223 4.17 -10.46 -15.79
N GLY A 224 4.94 -10.45 -16.87
CA GLY A 224 6.14 -9.61 -16.98
C GLY A 224 5.85 -8.11 -16.90
N ILE A 225 4.76 -7.66 -17.54
CA ILE A 225 4.31 -6.25 -17.48
C ILE A 225 3.85 -5.91 -16.07
N VAL A 226 3.06 -6.79 -15.45
CA VAL A 226 2.58 -6.62 -14.06
C VAL A 226 3.76 -6.52 -13.09
N LEU A 227 4.75 -7.41 -13.20
CA LEU A 227 5.96 -7.38 -12.37
C LEU A 227 6.79 -6.12 -12.60
N MET A 228 6.94 -5.68 -13.84
CA MET A 228 7.64 -4.42 -14.17
C MET A 228 6.93 -3.21 -13.56
N LEU A 229 5.61 -3.11 -13.71
CA LEU A 229 4.81 -2.02 -13.13
C LEU A 229 4.87 -2.05 -11.60
N LEU A 230 4.76 -3.23 -11.00
CA LEU A 230 4.87 -3.43 -9.57
C LEU A 230 6.26 -3.04 -9.05
N GLY A 231 7.32 -3.51 -9.69
CA GLY A 231 8.70 -3.16 -9.35
C GLY A 231 8.96 -1.66 -9.47
N THR A 232 8.45 -1.02 -10.52
CA THR A 232 8.55 0.44 -10.71
C THR A 232 7.80 1.19 -9.61
N ALA A 233 6.58 0.78 -9.28
CA ALA A 233 5.80 1.38 -8.20
C ALA A 233 6.51 1.26 -6.85
N ILE A 234 7.13 0.11 -6.57
CA ILE A 234 7.92 -0.14 -5.36
C ILE A 234 9.18 0.74 -5.33
N ALA A 235 9.90 0.86 -6.43
CA ALA A 235 11.08 1.72 -6.52
C ALA A 235 10.71 3.19 -6.26
N ILE A 236 9.61 3.67 -6.84
CA ILE A 236 9.08 5.02 -6.59
C ILE A 236 8.69 5.18 -5.11
N ALA A 237 7.96 4.24 -4.52
CA ALA A 237 7.55 4.29 -3.13
C ALA A 237 8.75 4.29 -2.17
N ALA A 238 9.77 3.47 -2.43
CA ALA A 238 11.01 3.43 -1.66
C ALA A 238 11.78 4.75 -1.76
N LEU A 239 11.91 5.32 -2.96
CA LEU A 239 12.55 6.62 -3.19
C LEU A 239 11.83 7.74 -2.45
N LEU A 240 10.49 7.80 -2.54
CA LEU A 240 9.68 8.80 -1.84
C LEU A 240 9.79 8.64 -0.32
N GLY A 241 9.77 7.41 0.20
CA GLY A 241 9.96 7.12 1.62
C GLY A 241 11.34 7.55 2.12
N LEU A 242 12.40 7.29 1.35
CA LEU A 242 13.76 7.73 1.65
C LEU A 242 13.86 9.27 1.62
N LEU A 243 13.31 9.91 0.59
CA LEU A 243 13.29 11.37 0.46
C LEU A 243 12.58 12.01 1.66
N ARG A 244 11.41 11.48 2.06
CA ARG A 244 10.72 11.94 3.27
C ARG A 244 11.60 11.82 4.50
N THR A 245 12.24 10.68 4.72
CA THR A 245 13.13 10.45 5.87
C THR A 245 14.30 11.42 5.88
N LEU A 246 14.94 11.66 4.74
CA LEU A 246 16.03 12.62 4.60
C LEU A 246 15.56 14.06 4.88
N MET A 247 14.39 14.43 4.37
CA MET A 247 13.78 15.73 4.68
C MET A 247 13.48 15.87 6.19
N GLN A 248 12.92 14.82 6.81
CA GLN A 248 12.66 14.80 8.26
C GLN A 248 13.94 15.03 9.07
N LEU A 249 15.00 14.29 8.77
CA LEU A 249 16.28 14.39 9.48
C LEU A 249 16.97 15.74 9.22
N GLY A 250 17.00 16.19 7.97
CA GLY A 250 17.66 17.45 7.57
C GLY A 250 16.98 18.67 8.17
N LEU A 251 15.65 18.78 8.05
CA LEU A 251 14.90 19.93 8.57
C LEU A 251 14.85 19.94 10.10
N ALA A 252 14.72 18.76 10.75
CA ALA A 252 14.81 18.67 12.20
C ALA A 252 16.20 19.06 12.74
N HIS A 253 17.27 18.76 12.01
CA HIS A 253 18.62 19.20 12.35
C HIS A 253 18.75 20.73 12.21
N THR A 254 18.25 21.29 11.13
CA THR A 254 18.28 22.74 10.85
C THR A 254 17.46 23.52 11.88
N ASP A 255 16.24 23.05 12.21
CA ASP A 255 15.40 23.67 13.23
C ASP A 255 16.09 23.68 14.60
N ARG A 256 16.76 22.58 14.98
CA ARG A 256 17.58 22.52 16.20
C ARG A 256 18.70 23.56 16.22
N ARG A 257 19.38 23.72 15.10
CA ARG A 257 20.46 24.70 14.97
C ARG A 257 19.92 26.12 15.14
N LEU A 258 18.86 26.45 14.41
CA LEU A 258 18.20 27.77 14.50
C LEU A 258 17.68 28.06 15.93
N ARG A 259 17.08 27.06 16.60
CA ARG A 259 16.63 27.21 17.99
C ARG A 259 17.78 27.44 18.96
N ARG A 260 18.95 26.82 18.76
CA ARG A 260 20.15 27.07 19.59
C ARG A 260 20.68 28.47 19.34
N GLU A 261 20.69 28.95 18.13
CA GLU A 261 21.09 30.31 17.77
C GLU A 261 20.11 31.34 18.36
N SER A 262 18.80 31.11 18.26
CA SER A 262 17.77 31.96 18.88
C SER A 262 17.76 31.92 20.43
N ALA A 263 18.20 30.82 21.03
CA ALA A 263 18.33 30.73 22.50
C ALA A 263 19.44 31.62 23.06
N GLN A 264 20.37 32.08 22.23
CA GLN A 264 21.40 33.05 22.60
C GLN A 264 20.84 34.47 22.72
N GLN A 265 19.78 34.79 21.96
CA GLN A 265 19.04 36.05 22.06
C GLN A 265 17.53 35.73 21.96
N PRO A 266 16.88 35.25 23.03
CA PRO A 266 15.47 34.92 22.96
C PRO A 266 14.64 36.19 22.75
N PRO A 267 13.62 36.14 21.89
CA PRO A 267 12.68 37.24 21.78
C PRO A 267 12.01 37.49 23.14
N PRO A 268 11.55 38.71 23.40
CA PRO A 268 10.87 39.01 24.66
C PRO A 268 9.66 38.07 24.83
N TRP A 269 9.56 37.49 26.03
CA TRP A 269 8.44 36.61 26.37
C TRP A 269 7.16 37.42 26.44
N ILE A 270 6.14 37.03 25.70
CA ILE A 270 4.85 37.72 25.68
C ILE A 270 3.82 36.95 26.51
N THR A 271 2.94 37.70 27.17
CA THR A 271 1.86 37.17 28.00
C THR A 271 0.53 37.85 27.67
N PRO A 272 0.00 37.66 26.41
CA PRO A 272 -1.30 38.23 26.08
C PRO A 272 -2.41 37.54 26.87
N PRO A 273 -3.54 38.22 27.14
CA PRO A 273 -4.70 37.56 27.70
C PRO A 273 -5.28 36.54 26.69
N VAL A 274 -5.85 35.43 27.20
CA VAL A 274 -6.24 34.26 26.40
C VAL A 274 -7.64 33.77 26.77
N SER A 275 -8.48 33.45 25.78
CA SER A 275 -9.71 32.72 25.99
C SER A 275 -9.54 31.26 25.52
N VAL A 276 -9.75 30.32 26.42
CA VAL A 276 -9.69 28.87 26.14
C VAL A 276 -11.12 28.36 25.92
N VAL A 277 -11.37 27.77 24.77
CA VAL A 277 -12.68 27.21 24.38
C VAL A 277 -12.61 25.69 24.43
N VAL A 278 -13.46 25.08 25.24
CA VAL A 278 -13.55 23.62 25.45
C VAL A 278 -14.93 23.12 25.02
N PRO A 279 -15.11 22.64 23.79
CA PRO A 279 -16.35 21.98 23.42
C PRO A 279 -16.45 20.62 24.11
N ALA A 280 -17.59 20.31 24.71
CA ALA A 280 -17.82 19.07 25.44
C ALA A 280 -19.14 18.43 25.04
N TYR A 281 -19.11 17.11 24.78
CA TYR A 281 -20.29 16.29 24.55
C TYR A 281 -20.09 14.88 25.10
N ASN A 282 -20.75 14.56 26.20
CA ASN A 282 -20.60 13.29 26.91
C ASN A 282 -19.16 13.00 27.34
N GLU A 283 -18.52 13.97 28.00
CA GLU A 283 -17.14 13.92 28.52
C GLU A 283 -17.10 13.97 30.06
N ALA A 284 -18.14 13.51 30.75
CA ALA A 284 -18.22 13.55 32.21
C ALA A 284 -17.03 12.90 32.93
N LEU A 285 -16.32 11.95 32.29
CA LEU A 285 -15.14 11.30 32.84
C LEU A 285 -13.88 12.17 32.80
N ASN A 286 -13.78 13.11 31.83
CA ASN A 286 -12.55 13.82 31.52
C ASN A 286 -12.64 15.33 31.81
N ILE A 287 -13.84 15.92 31.66
CA ILE A 287 -14.01 17.39 31.68
C ILE A 287 -13.42 18.07 32.93
N VAL A 288 -13.55 17.44 34.09
CA VAL A 288 -13.00 17.97 35.36
C VAL A 288 -11.49 18.09 35.29
N ALA A 289 -10.79 17.04 34.83
CA ALA A 289 -9.33 17.04 34.70
C ALA A 289 -8.86 18.05 33.62
N THR A 290 -9.59 18.13 32.50
CA THR A 290 -9.30 19.10 31.45
C THR A 290 -9.39 20.54 31.94
N VAL A 291 -10.52 20.94 32.58
CA VAL A 291 -10.74 22.31 33.06
C VAL A 291 -9.73 22.66 34.16
N ARG A 292 -9.47 21.75 35.12
CA ARG A 292 -8.45 21.96 36.16
C ARG A 292 -7.05 22.16 35.57
N SER A 293 -6.67 21.41 34.56
CA SER A 293 -5.34 21.53 33.93
C SER A 293 -5.14 22.89 33.27
N VAL A 294 -6.18 23.44 32.69
CA VAL A 294 -6.18 24.77 32.06
C VAL A 294 -6.15 25.86 33.16
N ALA A 295 -6.98 25.73 34.20
CA ALA A 295 -7.05 26.68 35.30
C ALA A 295 -5.72 26.74 36.11
N ALA A 296 -5.00 25.60 36.18
CA ALA A 296 -3.69 25.51 36.88
C ALA A 296 -2.51 25.94 36.03
N ASN A 297 -2.72 26.68 34.91
CA ASN A 297 -1.64 27.14 34.04
C ASN A 297 -0.74 28.19 34.72
N ASN A 298 0.52 28.26 34.28
CA ASN A 298 1.52 29.23 34.74
C ASN A 298 1.54 30.53 33.92
N HIS A 299 0.55 30.74 33.05
CA HIS A 299 0.48 31.95 32.22
C HIS A 299 0.10 33.16 33.09
N CYS A 300 0.85 34.24 33.00
CA CYS A 300 0.72 35.38 33.91
C CYS A 300 -0.40 36.35 33.57
N ALA A 301 -1.06 36.23 32.44
CA ALA A 301 -2.15 37.10 32.02
C ALA A 301 -3.54 36.52 32.36
N ASP A 302 -4.61 37.28 32.09
CA ASP A 302 -5.97 36.84 32.26
C ASP A 302 -6.26 35.62 31.35
N VAL A 303 -6.70 34.52 31.92
CA VAL A 303 -7.08 33.29 31.22
C VAL A 303 -8.54 33.01 31.50
N GLU A 304 -9.36 33.24 30.50
CA GLU A 304 -10.77 32.87 30.49
C GLU A 304 -10.96 31.46 29.96
N VAL A 305 -11.76 30.63 30.61
CA VAL A 305 -12.11 29.27 30.16
C VAL A 305 -13.61 29.19 29.87
N ILE A 306 -13.95 28.84 28.65
CA ILE A 306 -15.33 28.72 28.19
C ILE A 306 -15.60 27.27 27.83
N VAL A 307 -16.31 26.56 28.70
CA VAL A 307 -16.79 25.20 28.43
C VAL A 307 -18.12 25.31 27.71
N VAL A 308 -18.23 24.70 26.51
CA VAL A 308 -19.48 24.67 25.76
C VAL A 308 -20.02 23.24 25.78
N ASP A 309 -21.04 22.99 26.60
CA ASP A 309 -21.74 21.72 26.68
C ASP A 309 -22.77 21.63 25.51
N ASP A 310 -22.45 20.79 24.55
CA ASP A 310 -23.25 20.60 23.33
C ASP A 310 -24.36 19.55 23.53
N GLY A 311 -25.15 19.70 24.59
CA GLY A 311 -26.31 18.86 24.88
C GLY A 311 -25.94 17.49 25.45
N SER A 312 -24.97 17.43 26.36
CA SER A 312 -24.60 16.18 27.03
C SER A 312 -25.74 15.59 27.85
N THR A 313 -25.74 14.26 27.97
CA THR A 313 -26.75 13.49 28.74
C THR A 313 -26.13 12.74 29.93
N ASP A 314 -24.83 12.89 30.17
CA ASP A 314 -24.05 12.16 31.18
C ASP A 314 -23.63 13.02 32.39
N GLY A 315 -24.11 14.28 32.47
CA GLY A 315 -23.77 15.23 33.53
C GLY A 315 -22.50 15.99 33.30
N THR A 316 -21.97 16.03 32.07
CA THR A 316 -20.73 16.78 31.73
C THR A 316 -20.79 18.25 32.14
N GLY A 317 -21.89 18.95 31.75
CA GLY A 317 -22.07 20.37 32.07
C GLY A 317 -22.14 20.62 33.58
N ASP A 318 -22.91 19.78 34.33
CA ASP A 318 -23.06 19.89 35.77
C ASP A 318 -21.69 19.75 36.48
N ARG A 319 -20.88 18.75 36.07
CA ARG A 319 -19.51 18.55 36.63
C ARG A 319 -18.57 19.71 36.34
N ALA A 320 -18.71 20.36 35.19
CA ALA A 320 -17.90 21.53 34.86
C ALA A 320 -18.31 22.77 35.70
N GLU A 321 -19.62 22.97 35.94
CA GLU A 321 -20.13 24.04 36.78
C GLU A 321 -19.80 23.84 38.27
N GLU A 322 -19.88 22.60 38.76
CA GLU A 322 -19.54 22.24 40.17
C GLU A 322 -18.12 22.56 40.54
N LEU A 323 -17.18 22.71 39.57
CA LEU A 323 -15.79 23.13 39.83
C LEU A 323 -15.69 24.53 40.44
N ASN A 324 -16.64 25.39 40.13
CA ASN A 324 -16.73 26.77 40.61
C ASN A 324 -15.37 27.53 40.64
N LEU A 325 -14.59 27.34 39.55
CA LEU A 325 -13.28 27.96 39.42
C LEU A 325 -13.38 29.38 38.86
N PRO A 326 -12.59 30.34 39.38
CA PRO A 326 -12.55 31.70 38.84
C PRO A 326 -12.16 31.69 37.35
N GLY A 327 -12.84 32.52 36.55
CA GLY A 327 -12.55 32.64 35.11
C GLY A 327 -13.11 31.48 34.25
N VAL A 328 -13.82 30.51 34.82
CA VAL A 328 -14.49 29.42 34.13
C VAL A 328 -15.96 29.72 33.91
N THR A 329 -16.44 29.65 32.71
CA THR A 329 -17.85 29.84 32.33
C THR A 329 -18.34 28.59 31.57
N VAL A 330 -19.54 28.11 31.90
CA VAL A 330 -20.18 26.98 31.19
C VAL A 330 -21.35 27.52 30.37
N ILE A 331 -21.35 27.23 29.08
CA ILE A 331 -22.44 27.57 28.15
C ILE A 331 -23.11 26.25 27.72
N ARG A 332 -24.41 26.14 27.86
CA ARG A 332 -25.19 24.96 27.44
C ARG A 332 -25.96 25.26 26.15
N GLN A 333 -25.90 24.35 25.19
CA GLN A 333 -26.66 24.43 23.96
C GLN A 333 -27.25 23.08 23.58
N ALA A 334 -28.28 23.07 22.73
CA ALA A 334 -28.73 21.85 22.09
C ALA A 334 -27.65 21.27 21.18
N ASN A 335 -27.53 19.96 21.09
CA ASN A 335 -26.49 19.31 20.28
C ASN A 335 -26.57 19.71 18.80
N GLN A 336 -25.53 20.40 18.34
CA GLN A 336 -25.34 20.86 16.96
C GLN A 336 -23.98 20.40 16.39
N GLY A 337 -23.19 19.66 17.19
CA GLY A 337 -21.87 19.16 16.84
C GLY A 337 -20.71 20.08 17.23
N LYS A 338 -19.52 19.52 17.23
CA LYS A 338 -18.29 20.19 17.71
C LYS A 338 -18.02 21.53 17.01
N PRO A 339 -18.16 21.72 15.67
CA PRO A 339 -17.95 23.01 15.04
C PRO A 339 -18.88 24.10 15.58
N ALA A 340 -20.16 23.78 15.81
CA ALA A 340 -21.14 24.72 16.37
C ALA A 340 -20.78 25.11 17.82
N ALA A 341 -20.37 24.15 18.64
CA ALA A 341 -19.90 24.40 20.01
C ALA A 341 -18.65 25.29 20.03
N LEU A 342 -17.67 25.00 19.18
CA LEU A 342 -16.49 25.86 19.02
C LEU A 342 -16.86 27.29 18.61
N ASN A 343 -17.74 27.46 17.63
CA ASN A 343 -18.18 28.78 17.19
C ASN A 343 -18.95 29.53 18.28
N THR A 344 -19.74 28.83 19.10
CA THR A 344 -20.41 29.44 20.26
C THR A 344 -19.38 29.94 21.27
N GLY A 345 -18.35 29.15 21.60
CA GLY A 345 -17.27 29.57 22.49
C GLY A 345 -16.43 30.72 21.93
N ILE A 346 -16.10 30.69 20.60
CA ILE A 346 -15.37 31.75 19.93
C ILE A 346 -16.12 33.08 20.00
N ARG A 347 -17.45 33.07 19.82
CA ARG A 347 -18.28 34.28 19.93
C ARG A 347 -18.34 34.81 21.36
N ALA A 348 -18.39 33.93 22.36
CA ALA A 348 -18.44 34.32 23.77
C ALA A 348 -17.08 34.79 24.33
N ALA A 349 -16.00 34.37 23.71
CA ALA A 349 -14.64 34.70 24.13
C ALA A 349 -14.35 36.20 24.04
N ARG A 350 -13.62 36.74 25.03
CA ARG A 350 -13.31 38.18 25.11
C ARG A 350 -11.96 38.55 24.47
N HIS A 351 -11.01 37.63 24.47
CA HIS A 351 -9.61 37.95 24.13
C HIS A 351 -9.30 37.67 22.64
N ASP A 352 -8.23 38.30 22.14
CA ASP A 352 -7.82 38.17 20.72
C ASP A 352 -7.06 36.87 20.42
N VAL A 353 -6.49 36.24 21.45
CA VAL A 353 -5.85 34.94 21.34
C VAL A 353 -6.81 33.89 21.90
N LEU A 354 -7.21 32.96 21.04
CA LEU A 354 -8.10 31.88 21.40
C LEU A 354 -7.36 30.54 21.38
N VAL A 355 -7.48 29.78 22.43
CA VAL A 355 -6.98 28.38 22.50
C VAL A 355 -8.17 27.44 22.35
N LEU A 356 -8.13 26.56 21.36
CA LEU A 356 -9.15 25.54 21.13
C LEU A 356 -8.62 24.19 21.66
N LEU A 357 -9.38 23.52 22.49
CA LEU A 357 -8.98 22.36 23.26
C LEU A 357 -10.10 21.31 23.31
N ASP A 358 -9.77 20.04 23.04
CA ASP A 358 -10.75 18.94 23.19
C ASP A 358 -11.07 18.66 24.65
N GLY A 359 -12.32 18.26 24.96
CA GLY A 359 -12.84 18.01 26.31
C GLY A 359 -12.18 16.83 27.06
N ASP A 360 -11.26 16.10 26.43
CA ASP A 360 -10.51 14.95 26.97
C ASP A 360 -9.00 15.20 27.04
N THR A 361 -8.57 16.46 26.94
CA THR A 361 -7.17 16.83 26.86
C THR A 361 -6.69 17.52 28.14
N ILE A 362 -5.49 17.19 28.59
CA ILE A 362 -4.84 17.76 29.78
C ILE A 362 -3.61 18.57 29.33
N PHE A 363 -3.53 19.82 29.75
CA PHE A 363 -2.38 20.70 29.51
C PHE A 363 -1.29 20.53 30.57
N GLU A 364 -0.01 20.65 30.18
CA GLU A 364 1.07 20.94 31.12
C GLU A 364 0.96 22.41 31.59
N PRO A 365 1.46 22.76 32.80
CA PRO A 365 1.32 24.11 33.35
C PRO A 365 1.81 25.23 32.44
N ASP A 366 2.87 24.99 31.68
CA ASP A 366 3.49 25.98 30.78
C ASP A 366 2.88 26.01 29.37
N THR A 367 1.90 25.15 29.07
CA THR A 367 1.38 24.95 27.71
C THR A 367 0.81 26.23 27.10
N ILE A 368 0.00 26.99 27.84
CA ILE A 368 -0.60 28.25 27.34
C ILE A 368 0.48 29.27 27.06
N GLY A 369 1.41 29.43 28.02
CA GLY A 369 2.54 30.34 27.88
C GLY A 369 3.40 30.06 26.65
N GLU A 370 3.64 28.77 26.37
CA GLU A 370 4.38 28.33 25.16
C GLU A 370 3.58 28.52 23.86
N LEU A 371 2.26 28.26 23.87
CA LEU A 371 1.39 28.39 22.68
C LEU A 371 1.32 29.83 22.17
N VAL A 372 1.36 30.82 23.05
CA VAL A 372 1.18 32.21 22.67
C VAL A 372 2.45 32.86 22.10
N GLN A 373 3.65 32.33 22.38
CA GLN A 373 4.90 32.95 21.96
C GLN A 373 5.00 33.25 20.46
N PRO A 374 4.57 32.37 19.53
CA PRO A 374 4.64 32.66 18.10
C PRO A 374 3.77 33.86 17.66
N PHE A 375 2.79 34.29 18.46
CA PHE A 375 1.96 35.46 18.15
C PHE A 375 2.68 36.80 18.34
N SER A 376 3.92 36.82 18.82
CA SER A 376 4.81 37.97 18.72
C SER A 376 5.03 38.41 17.28
N ASP A 377 4.89 37.49 16.33
CA ASP A 377 4.85 37.74 14.90
C ASP A 377 3.40 38.00 14.44
N SER A 378 3.15 39.16 13.86
CA SER A 378 1.81 39.56 13.41
C SER A 378 1.27 38.74 12.23
N GLU A 379 2.15 38.06 11.46
CA GLU A 379 1.75 37.18 10.37
C GLU A 379 1.20 35.82 10.86
N VAL A 380 1.47 35.45 12.13
CA VAL A 380 1.00 34.20 12.69
C VAL A 380 -0.47 34.29 13.05
N GLY A 381 -1.29 33.54 12.32
CA GLY A 381 -2.73 33.40 12.57
C GLY A 381 -3.11 32.19 13.43
N ALA A 382 -2.28 31.14 13.40
CA ALA A 382 -2.52 29.92 14.19
C ALA A 382 -1.23 29.29 14.69
N VAL A 383 -1.32 28.56 15.81
CA VAL A 383 -0.19 27.85 16.44
C VAL A 383 -0.63 26.42 16.77
N SER A 384 0.09 25.44 16.24
CA SER A 384 -0.05 24.03 16.58
C SER A 384 0.86 23.70 17.77
N GLY A 385 0.32 23.10 18.80
CA GLY A 385 1.12 22.51 19.87
C GLY A 385 1.46 21.04 19.61
N ASN A 386 2.08 20.41 20.61
CA ASN A 386 2.59 19.05 20.63
C ASN A 386 1.63 18.14 21.40
N ALA A 387 0.71 17.48 20.69
CA ALA A 387 -0.19 16.50 21.28
C ALA A 387 0.56 15.20 21.61
N LYS A 388 0.36 14.69 22.81
CA LYS A 388 0.97 13.46 23.36
C LYS A 388 -0.10 12.44 23.75
N VAL A 389 0.19 11.16 23.57
CA VAL A 389 -0.66 10.08 24.08
C VAL A 389 -0.43 9.89 25.57
N GLY A 390 -1.49 9.98 26.37
CA GLY A 390 -1.43 9.81 27.82
C GLY A 390 -1.53 8.36 28.27
N ASN A 391 -2.45 7.59 27.71
CA ASN A 391 -2.70 6.18 28.04
C ASN A 391 -1.78 5.22 27.28
N ARG A 392 -0.48 5.20 27.60
CA ARG A 392 0.58 4.44 26.91
C ARG A 392 0.69 2.96 27.28
N ARG A 393 -0.29 2.41 28.01
CA ARG A 393 -0.27 1.00 28.44
C ARG A 393 -0.56 0.03 27.30
N GLY A 394 0.07 -1.16 27.35
CA GLY A 394 -0.08 -2.20 26.35
C GLY A 394 0.59 -1.88 25.00
N LEU A 395 0.49 -2.81 24.05
CA LEU A 395 1.12 -2.70 22.74
C LEU A 395 0.48 -1.59 21.88
N LEU A 396 -0.86 -1.52 21.90
CA LEU A 396 -1.61 -0.54 21.11
C LEU A 396 -1.33 0.91 21.56
N GLY A 397 -1.23 1.15 22.88
CA GLY A 397 -0.87 2.47 23.41
C GLY A 397 0.55 2.88 23.04
N ARG A 398 1.51 1.93 23.04
CA ARG A 398 2.89 2.19 22.60
C ARG A 398 2.99 2.50 21.12
N TRP A 399 2.25 1.77 20.27
CA TRP A 399 2.19 2.05 18.85
C TRP A 399 1.64 3.43 18.54
N GLN A 400 0.56 3.84 19.21
CA GLN A 400 0.00 5.18 19.03
C GLN A 400 0.95 6.27 19.56
N HIS A 401 1.64 6.03 20.67
CA HIS A 401 2.67 6.95 21.15
C HIS A 401 3.81 7.13 20.12
N LEU A 402 4.33 6.03 19.56
CA LEU A 402 5.34 6.09 18.49
C LEU A 402 4.81 6.80 17.24
N GLU A 403 3.56 6.57 16.85
CA GLU A 403 2.91 7.27 15.72
C GLU A 403 2.83 8.78 15.95
N TYR A 404 2.49 9.22 17.16
CA TYR A 404 2.43 10.65 17.48
C TYR A 404 3.83 11.30 17.45
N CYS A 405 4.84 10.65 17.99
CA CYS A 405 6.20 11.19 18.01
C CYS A 405 6.85 11.16 16.62
N ALA A 406 6.88 10.00 15.97
CA ALA A 406 7.60 9.79 14.71
C ALA A 406 6.81 10.19 13.45
N GLY A 407 5.48 10.07 13.49
CA GLY A 407 4.61 10.46 12.37
C GLY A 407 4.19 11.93 12.49
N SER A 408 3.36 12.24 13.49
CA SER A 408 2.69 13.55 13.54
C SER A 408 3.61 14.72 13.89
N ASN A 409 4.44 14.58 14.94
CA ASN A 409 5.23 15.71 15.44
C ASN A 409 6.44 16.01 14.55
N LEU A 410 7.09 14.96 14.04
CA LEU A 410 8.22 15.14 13.12
C LEU A 410 7.76 15.72 11.78
N ASP A 411 6.61 15.28 11.25
CA ASP A 411 6.03 15.86 10.04
C ASP A 411 5.65 17.35 10.22
N ARG A 412 5.11 17.73 11.40
CA ARG A 412 4.81 19.14 11.70
C ARG A 412 6.05 20.02 11.67
N GLN A 413 7.23 19.52 12.08
CA GLN A 413 8.47 20.28 11.97
C GLN A 413 8.84 20.57 10.51
N ILE A 414 8.70 19.57 9.60
CA ILE A 414 8.92 19.76 8.17
C ILE A 414 7.96 20.80 7.61
N LEU A 415 6.67 20.59 7.88
CA LEU A 415 5.60 21.41 7.32
C LEU A 415 5.60 22.82 7.91
N HIS A 416 6.13 22.99 9.13
CA HIS A 416 6.43 24.30 9.73
C HIS A 416 7.54 25.03 8.93
N ALA A 417 8.65 24.34 8.67
CA ALA A 417 9.75 24.91 7.88
C ALA A 417 9.31 25.29 6.46
N LEU A 418 8.40 24.52 5.86
CA LEU A 418 7.78 24.77 4.56
C LEU A 418 6.60 25.76 4.62
N ARG A 419 6.23 26.26 5.80
CA ARG A 419 5.09 27.17 6.06
C ARG A 419 3.74 26.61 5.55
N CYS A 420 3.54 25.30 5.63
CA CYS A 420 2.35 24.63 5.08
C CYS A 420 1.77 23.56 6.00
N ILE A 421 1.77 23.79 7.32
CA ILE A 421 1.10 22.89 8.29
C ILE A 421 -0.37 22.74 7.89
N PRO A 422 -0.85 21.52 7.58
CA PRO A 422 -2.22 21.33 7.11
C PRO A 422 -3.23 21.18 8.25
N THR A 423 -2.76 20.89 9.49
CA THR A 423 -3.63 20.57 10.62
C THR A 423 -3.04 21.10 11.94
N VAL A 424 -3.76 21.99 12.57
CA VAL A 424 -3.61 22.31 13.98
C VAL A 424 -4.56 21.40 14.76
N PRO A 425 -4.07 20.42 15.56
CA PRO A 425 -4.95 19.41 16.13
C PRO A 425 -5.95 20.03 17.11
N GLY A 426 -7.19 19.54 17.10
CA GLY A 426 -8.24 19.97 18.01
C GLY A 426 -7.89 19.82 19.50
N ALA A 427 -6.95 18.90 19.81
CA ALA A 427 -6.46 18.69 21.17
C ALA A 427 -5.56 19.84 21.68
N ILE A 428 -4.92 20.60 20.80
CA ILE A 428 -4.03 21.71 21.20
C ILE A 428 -3.76 22.64 20.03
N GLY A 429 -4.48 23.74 19.98
CA GLY A 429 -4.31 24.77 18.97
C GLY A 429 -4.62 26.16 19.53
N ALA A 430 -3.85 27.17 19.10
CA ALA A 430 -4.16 28.57 19.39
C ALA A 430 -4.37 29.33 18.08
N PHE A 431 -5.27 30.28 18.10
CA PHE A 431 -5.66 31.06 16.93
C PHE A 431 -5.78 32.54 17.27
N ARG A 432 -5.39 33.39 16.34
CA ARG A 432 -5.69 34.81 16.41
C ARG A 432 -7.16 35.02 16.02
N ARG A 433 -7.90 35.82 16.78
CA ARG A 433 -9.32 36.14 16.47
C ARG A 433 -9.51 36.64 15.05
N ALA A 434 -8.64 37.53 14.58
CA ALA A 434 -8.68 38.04 13.21
C ALA A 434 -8.61 36.90 12.18
N ALA A 435 -7.72 35.92 12.37
CA ALA A 435 -7.61 34.78 11.47
C ALA A 435 -8.88 33.93 11.43
N LEU A 436 -9.52 33.70 12.60
CA LEU A 436 -10.81 33.00 12.65
C LEU A 436 -11.94 33.79 11.99
N THR A 437 -11.93 35.13 12.14
CA THR A 437 -12.92 36.03 11.52
C THR A 437 -12.80 36.03 10.00
N ASP A 438 -11.58 36.14 9.47
CA ASP A 438 -11.30 36.12 8.03
C ASP A 438 -11.79 34.87 7.31
N VAL A 439 -11.83 33.72 8.01
CA VAL A 439 -12.29 32.44 7.44
C VAL A 439 -13.74 32.11 7.80
N GLY A 440 -14.42 32.97 8.58
CA GLY A 440 -15.81 32.76 8.98
C GLY A 440 -16.03 31.75 10.11
N GLY A 441 -14.97 31.44 10.91
CA GLY A 441 -15.02 30.49 12.01
C GLY A 441 -14.80 29.03 11.57
N VAL A 442 -15.29 28.11 12.38
CA VAL A 442 -15.13 26.65 12.17
C VAL A 442 -16.29 26.12 11.32
N SER A 443 -15.98 25.51 10.19
CA SER A 443 -16.97 24.93 9.26
C SER A 443 -17.34 23.50 9.69
N ASP A 444 -18.56 23.07 9.38
CA ASP A 444 -19.08 21.70 9.56
C ASP A 444 -19.07 20.86 8.27
N ASP A 445 -18.46 21.37 7.18
CA ASP A 445 -18.43 20.70 5.88
C ASP A 445 -17.61 19.41 5.86
N THR A 446 -16.69 19.23 6.80
CA THR A 446 -15.77 18.09 6.84
C THR A 446 -15.76 17.40 8.20
N LEU A 447 -15.36 16.12 8.23
CA LEU A 447 -15.20 15.36 9.49
C LEU A 447 -13.87 15.65 10.23
N ALA A 448 -13.00 16.47 9.63
CA ALA A 448 -11.77 16.97 10.23
C ALA A 448 -11.80 18.50 10.21
N GLU A 449 -12.63 19.06 11.08
CA GLU A 449 -12.87 20.50 11.20
C GLU A 449 -11.58 21.29 11.49
N ASP A 450 -10.65 20.67 12.19
CA ASP A 450 -9.33 21.20 12.55
C ASP A 450 -8.41 21.31 11.32
N THR A 451 -8.42 20.31 10.47
CA THR A 451 -7.68 20.31 9.19
C THR A 451 -8.28 21.33 8.22
N ASP A 452 -9.60 21.35 8.09
CA ASP A 452 -10.32 22.30 7.24
C ASP A 452 -10.04 23.76 7.67
N LEU A 453 -10.19 24.04 8.97
CA LEU A 453 -9.91 25.37 9.55
C LEU A 453 -8.45 25.80 9.29
N THR A 454 -7.49 24.89 9.51
CA THR A 454 -6.06 25.18 9.32
C THR A 454 -5.74 25.51 7.86
N MET A 455 -6.30 24.75 6.92
CA MET A 455 -6.13 25.01 5.49
C MET A 455 -6.78 26.35 5.08
N ALA A 456 -7.96 26.64 5.61
CA ALA A 456 -8.65 27.92 5.37
C ALA A 456 -7.81 29.11 5.86
N VAL A 457 -7.30 29.06 7.10
CA VAL A 457 -6.43 30.10 7.70
C VAL A 457 -5.16 30.31 6.85
N THR A 458 -4.52 29.20 6.41
CA THR A 458 -3.32 29.32 5.57
C THR A 458 -3.63 29.92 4.19
N ARG A 459 -4.78 29.58 3.58
CA ARG A 459 -5.23 30.14 2.30
C ARG A 459 -5.64 31.61 2.40
N ALA A 460 -6.11 32.03 3.57
CA ALA A 460 -6.38 33.45 3.85
C ALA A 460 -5.09 34.29 4.00
N GLY A 461 -3.91 33.66 3.90
CA GLY A 461 -2.61 34.33 3.95
C GLY A 461 -1.91 34.30 5.31
N TRP A 462 -2.55 33.74 6.33
CA TRP A 462 -1.97 33.63 7.67
C TRP A 462 -0.92 32.51 7.74
N ARG A 463 0.12 32.73 8.53
CA ARG A 463 1.12 31.71 8.83
C ARG A 463 0.67 30.82 9.98
N VAL A 464 0.86 29.50 9.84
CA VAL A 464 0.66 28.53 10.91
C VAL A 464 2.03 28.13 11.49
N ALA A 465 2.23 28.34 12.79
CA ALA A 465 3.46 27.99 13.49
C ALA A 465 3.32 26.67 14.28
N TYR A 466 4.44 26.01 14.55
CA TYR A 466 4.50 24.84 15.44
C TYR A 466 5.35 25.15 16.68
N ARG A 467 4.79 24.88 17.87
CA ARG A 467 5.48 25.06 19.14
C ARG A 467 5.62 23.72 19.87
N GLN A 468 6.78 23.09 19.76
CA GLN A 468 7.03 21.76 20.32
C GLN A 468 6.95 21.71 21.86
N GLN A 469 7.30 22.82 22.52
CA GLN A 469 7.29 22.95 23.96
C GLN A 469 5.88 23.03 24.55
N ALA A 470 4.90 23.51 23.78
CA ALA A 470 3.51 23.50 24.19
C ALA A 470 2.95 22.07 24.11
N LYS A 471 2.84 21.40 25.24
CA LYS A 471 2.46 19.99 25.31
C LYS A 471 1.07 19.80 25.87
N ALA A 472 0.31 18.90 25.25
CA ALA A 472 -0.98 18.45 25.74
C ALA A 472 -1.08 16.93 25.68
N TRP A 473 -1.77 16.35 26.64
CA TRP A 473 -1.96 14.92 26.78
C TRP A 473 -3.41 14.55 26.46
N THR A 474 -3.61 13.67 25.50
CA THR A 474 -4.94 13.20 25.08
C THR A 474 -5.09 11.70 25.22
N GLU A 475 -6.31 11.23 25.38
CA GLU A 475 -6.62 9.81 25.47
C GLU A 475 -6.70 9.17 24.08
N ALA A 476 -5.80 8.22 23.80
CA ALA A 476 -5.82 7.44 22.58
C ALA A 476 -6.74 6.21 22.71
N PRO A 477 -7.36 5.72 21.62
CA PRO A 477 -8.21 4.53 21.64
C PRO A 477 -7.50 3.31 22.23
N SER A 478 -8.18 2.63 23.18
CA SER A 478 -7.67 1.44 23.86
C SER A 478 -7.98 0.14 23.13
N THR A 479 -8.81 0.17 22.08
CA THR A 479 -9.21 -1.00 21.28
C THR A 479 -8.91 -0.80 19.81
N VAL A 480 -8.61 -1.90 19.09
CA VAL A 480 -8.35 -1.87 17.63
C VAL A 480 -9.56 -1.31 16.86
N ARG A 481 -10.79 -1.66 17.27
CA ARG A 481 -12.01 -1.13 16.67
C ARG A 481 -12.18 0.38 16.88
N GLY A 482 -11.83 0.87 18.08
CA GLY A 482 -11.83 2.30 18.39
C GLY A 482 -10.78 3.05 17.58
N LEU A 483 -9.55 2.50 17.51
CA LEU A 483 -8.47 3.02 16.69
C LEU A 483 -8.88 3.11 15.21
N PHE A 484 -9.41 2.03 14.64
CA PHE A 484 -9.87 2.01 13.25
C PHE A 484 -10.89 3.12 12.98
N ARG A 485 -11.91 3.26 13.84
CA ARG A 485 -12.94 4.30 13.69
C ARG A 485 -12.36 5.71 13.75
N GLN A 486 -11.43 5.97 14.67
CA GLN A 486 -10.80 7.27 14.82
C GLN A 486 -9.93 7.60 13.60
N ARG A 487 -9.06 6.69 13.17
CA ARG A 487 -8.17 6.89 12.01
C ARG A 487 -8.95 6.98 10.69
N TYR A 488 -10.04 6.22 10.56
CA TYR A 488 -10.95 6.31 9.42
C TYR A 488 -11.60 7.70 9.33
N ARG A 489 -12.09 8.25 10.47
CA ARG A 489 -12.63 9.61 10.52
C ARG A 489 -11.59 10.65 10.13
N TRP A 490 -10.37 10.54 10.66
CA TRP A 490 -9.28 11.46 10.34
C TRP A 490 -8.88 11.41 8.87
N SER A 491 -8.64 10.21 8.35
CA SER A 491 -8.24 10.02 6.95
C SER A 491 -9.32 10.51 5.98
N TYR A 492 -10.59 10.14 6.23
CA TYR A 492 -11.69 10.57 5.39
C TYR A 492 -11.91 12.09 5.46
N GLY A 493 -11.89 12.67 6.66
CA GLY A 493 -12.02 14.13 6.86
C GLY A 493 -10.86 14.90 6.20
N THR A 494 -9.64 14.38 6.27
CA THR A 494 -8.50 14.95 5.55
C THR A 494 -8.73 14.93 4.04
N PHE A 495 -9.27 13.84 3.46
CA PHE A 495 -9.59 13.79 2.03
C PHE A 495 -10.70 14.78 1.64
N GLN A 496 -11.72 14.96 2.51
CA GLN A 496 -12.74 15.98 2.31
C GLN A 496 -12.12 17.39 2.30
N SER A 497 -11.23 17.68 3.28
CA SER A 497 -10.53 18.96 3.37
C SER A 497 -9.62 19.20 2.15
N MET A 498 -8.86 18.19 1.72
CA MET A 498 -8.04 18.28 0.49
C MET A 498 -8.91 18.59 -0.74
N TRP A 499 -10.06 17.92 -0.87
CA TRP A 499 -10.98 18.16 -1.98
C TRP A 499 -11.62 19.54 -1.93
N LYS A 500 -12.05 20.01 -0.74
CA LYS A 500 -12.59 21.36 -0.53
C LYS A 500 -11.57 22.42 -0.90
N HIS A 501 -10.33 22.23 -0.47
CA HIS A 501 -9.24 23.19 -0.68
C HIS A 501 -8.40 22.95 -1.95
N ARG A 502 -8.80 22.04 -2.86
CA ARG A 502 -8.05 21.72 -4.09
C ARG A 502 -7.71 22.93 -4.96
N GLY A 503 -8.51 24.00 -4.90
CA GLY A 503 -8.23 25.26 -5.59
C GLY A 503 -6.89 25.87 -5.19
N ALA A 504 -6.38 25.60 -4.00
CA ALA A 504 -5.08 26.07 -3.55
C ALA A 504 -3.92 25.60 -4.45
N LEU A 505 -4.07 24.49 -5.20
CA LEU A 505 -3.07 24.03 -6.18
C LEU A 505 -2.80 25.06 -7.28
N LEU A 506 -3.77 25.91 -7.58
CA LEU A 506 -3.66 26.98 -8.56
C LEU A 506 -3.23 28.32 -7.93
N GLU A 507 -3.19 28.41 -6.61
CA GLU A 507 -2.80 29.59 -5.86
C GLU A 507 -1.28 29.65 -5.63
N LYS A 508 -0.72 30.85 -5.46
CA LYS A 508 0.73 31.02 -5.24
C LYS A 508 1.19 30.67 -3.80
N GLY A 509 0.28 30.26 -2.93
CA GLY A 509 0.55 29.96 -1.51
C GLY A 509 1.31 28.65 -1.26
N PRO A 510 1.94 28.52 -0.07
CA PRO A 510 2.69 27.31 0.30
C PRO A 510 1.78 26.09 0.50
N MET A 511 0.50 26.29 0.88
CA MET A 511 -0.47 25.21 1.08
C MET A 511 -0.70 24.41 -0.22
N GLY A 512 -0.87 25.07 -1.36
CA GLY A 512 -1.05 24.40 -2.65
C GLY A 512 0.23 23.75 -3.15
N ARG A 513 1.37 24.49 -3.13
CA ARG A 513 2.64 24.01 -3.68
C ARG A 513 3.26 22.86 -2.92
N PHE A 514 3.13 22.86 -1.59
CA PHE A 514 3.80 21.88 -0.72
C PHE A 514 2.80 21.11 0.14
N GLY A 515 1.86 21.78 0.82
CA GLY A 515 0.97 21.14 1.78
C GLY A 515 0.04 20.10 1.17
N LEU A 516 -0.74 20.46 0.14
CA LEU A 516 -1.64 19.53 -0.53
C LEU A 516 -0.88 18.42 -1.27
N LEU A 517 0.25 18.76 -1.91
CA LEU A 517 1.09 17.77 -2.58
C LEU A 517 1.70 16.78 -1.59
N TYR A 518 2.16 17.26 -0.43
CA TYR A 518 2.67 16.42 0.65
C TYR A 518 1.60 15.45 1.14
N LEU A 519 0.38 15.94 1.40
CA LEU A 519 -0.73 15.08 1.81
C LEU A 519 -1.11 14.06 0.72
N LEU A 520 -1.17 14.49 -0.55
CA LEU A 520 -1.47 13.60 -1.67
C LEU A 520 -0.44 12.47 -1.77
N VAL A 521 0.84 12.81 -1.72
CA VAL A 521 1.92 11.82 -1.91
C VAL A 521 2.07 10.93 -0.68
N PHE A 522 2.18 11.51 0.53
CA PHE A 522 2.57 10.77 1.73
C PHE A 522 1.40 10.27 2.58
N HIS A 523 0.21 10.85 2.47
CA HIS A 523 -0.98 10.39 3.21
C HIS A 523 -2.00 9.64 2.36
N LEU A 524 -1.90 9.70 1.02
CA LEU A 524 -2.78 8.97 0.12
C LEU A 524 -2.00 7.98 -0.77
N LEU A 525 -1.13 8.45 -1.67
CA LEU A 525 -0.49 7.60 -2.69
C LEU A 525 0.47 6.57 -2.08
N LEU A 526 1.35 7.00 -1.19
CA LEU A 526 2.32 6.09 -0.56
C LEU A 526 1.64 4.98 0.26
N PRO A 527 0.63 5.25 1.12
CA PRO A 527 -0.13 4.20 1.79
C PRO A 527 -0.92 3.27 0.86
N LEU A 528 -1.32 3.72 -0.33
CA LEU A 528 -1.96 2.86 -1.33
C LEU A 528 -0.97 1.91 -2.02
N LEU A 529 0.28 2.34 -2.23
CA LEU A 529 1.34 1.54 -2.84
C LEU A 529 2.00 0.57 -1.84
N ALA A 530 2.02 0.91 -0.58
CA ALA A 530 2.75 0.16 0.43
C ALA A 530 2.29 -1.30 0.65
N PRO A 531 0.99 -1.68 0.56
CA PRO A 531 0.58 -3.08 0.57
C PRO A 531 1.18 -3.91 -0.56
N MET A 532 1.34 -3.30 -1.75
CA MET A 532 1.97 -3.96 -2.91
C MET A 532 3.45 -4.26 -2.64
N MET A 533 4.12 -3.36 -1.93
CA MET A 533 5.51 -3.54 -1.50
C MET A 533 5.65 -4.73 -0.53
N ASP A 534 4.78 -4.82 0.48
CA ASP A 534 4.79 -5.91 1.44
C ASP A 534 4.51 -7.26 0.77
N LEU A 535 3.56 -7.31 -0.18
CA LEU A 535 3.26 -8.49 -0.98
C LEU A 535 4.44 -8.91 -1.86
N TYR A 536 5.12 -7.97 -2.49
CA TYR A 536 6.29 -8.25 -3.33
C TYR A 536 7.45 -8.82 -2.51
N VAL A 537 7.71 -8.27 -1.32
CA VAL A 537 8.75 -8.79 -0.41
C VAL A 537 8.39 -10.20 0.05
N LEU A 538 7.13 -10.44 0.42
CA LEU A 538 6.63 -11.76 0.80
C LEU A 538 6.78 -12.76 -0.35
N TYR A 539 6.42 -12.35 -1.56
CA TYR A 539 6.60 -13.14 -2.77
C TYR A 539 8.08 -13.46 -3.04
N GLY A 540 8.97 -12.45 -2.97
CA GLY A 540 10.41 -12.64 -3.15
C GLY A 540 11.02 -13.63 -2.16
N PHE A 541 10.50 -13.62 -0.93
CA PHE A 541 10.95 -14.53 0.13
C PHE A 541 10.40 -15.95 0.00
N LEU A 542 9.10 -16.12 -0.34
CA LEU A 542 8.42 -17.42 -0.32
C LEU A 542 8.51 -18.19 -1.65
N VAL A 543 8.64 -17.48 -2.77
CA VAL A 543 8.46 -18.07 -4.11
C VAL A 543 9.68 -17.88 -5.00
N ALA A 544 10.31 -16.70 -4.99
CA ALA A 544 11.38 -16.36 -5.93
C ALA A 544 12.79 -16.62 -5.37
N ASP A 545 12.92 -17.18 -4.15
CA ASP A 545 14.19 -17.38 -3.43
C ASP A 545 15.13 -16.16 -3.55
N ALA A 546 14.57 -14.98 -3.34
CA ALA A 546 15.27 -13.71 -3.54
C ALA A 546 15.74 -13.12 -2.20
N PRO A 547 16.89 -13.52 -1.64
CA PRO A 547 17.39 -13.02 -0.36
C PRO A 547 17.62 -11.50 -0.39
N LEU A 548 17.88 -10.92 -1.56
CA LEU A 548 18.05 -9.49 -1.74
C LEU A 548 16.79 -8.70 -1.36
N ALA A 549 15.60 -9.21 -1.67
CA ALA A 549 14.33 -8.55 -1.30
C ALA A 549 14.18 -8.44 0.23
N PHE A 550 14.56 -9.50 0.96
CA PHE A 550 14.58 -9.50 2.41
C PHE A 550 15.62 -8.51 2.97
N ILE A 551 16.83 -8.49 2.41
CA ILE A 551 17.90 -7.57 2.83
C ILE A 551 17.44 -6.12 2.67
N VAL A 552 16.88 -5.76 1.50
CA VAL A 552 16.36 -4.41 1.23
C VAL A 552 15.26 -4.03 2.23
N TRP A 553 14.33 -4.95 2.50
CA TRP A 553 13.27 -4.72 3.49
C TRP A 553 13.84 -4.54 4.91
N ALA A 554 14.80 -5.36 5.31
CA ALA A 554 15.42 -5.27 6.63
C ALA A 554 16.20 -3.96 6.81
N VAL A 555 16.94 -3.52 5.80
CA VAL A 555 17.63 -2.22 5.78
C VAL A 555 16.63 -1.08 5.90
N PHE A 556 15.53 -1.12 5.14
CA PHE A 556 14.47 -0.13 5.25
C PHE A 556 13.85 -0.08 6.66
N LEU A 557 13.56 -1.25 7.24
CA LEU A 557 13.05 -1.35 8.61
C LEU A 557 14.03 -0.75 9.64
N LEU A 558 15.33 -0.99 9.45
CA LEU A 558 16.38 -0.41 10.31
C LEU A 558 16.42 1.11 10.21
N ILE A 559 16.37 1.67 9.00
CA ILE A 559 16.33 3.12 8.75
C ILE A 559 15.09 3.73 9.42
N GLN A 560 13.93 3.13 9.26
CA GLN A 560 12.69 3.61 9.87
C GLN A 560 12.74 3.54 11.41
N THR A 561 13.32 2.46 11.96
CA THR A 561 13.50 2.32 13.41
C THR A 561 14.47 3.37 13.97
N ALA A 562 15.56 3.63 13.27
CA ALA A 562 16.51 4.69 13.64
C ALA A 562 15.85 6.08 13.57
N SER A 563 15.03 6.35 12.54
CA SER A 563 14.26 7.58 12.42
C SER A 563 13.25 7.76 13.56
N ALA A 564 12.56 6.70 13.96
CA ALA A 564 11.65 6.72 15.11
C ALA A 564 12.42 6.98 16.43
N GLY A 565 13.58 6.37 16.60
CA GLY A 565 14.48 6.66 17.74
C GLY A 565 14.92 8.13 17.76
N TYR A 566 15.27 8.68 16.60
CA TYR A 566 15.61 10.10 16.50
C TYR A 566 14.42 11.02 16.86
N ALA A 567 13.22 10.69 16.41
CA ALA A 567 12.00 11.43 16.76
C ALA A 567 11.72 11.42 18.27
N LEU A 568 11.85 10.25 18.93
CA LEU A 568 11.73 10.14 20.40
C LEU A 568 12.74 11.03 21.11
N ARG A 569 14.00 11.04 20.65
CA ARG A 569 15.05 11.91 21.20
C ARG A 569 14.72 13.40 21.02
N LEU A 570 14.17 13.78 19.88
CA LEU A 570 13.75 15.17 19.62
C LEU A 570 12.63 15.60 20.57
N ASP A 571 11.69 14.70 20.83
CA ASP A 571 10.54 14.94 21.71
C ASP A 571 10.86 14.81 23.20
N GLY A 572 12.11 14.48 23.57
CA GLY A 572 12.53 14.24 24.96
C GLY A 572 11.92 12.98 25.57
N GLU A 573 11.49 12.03 24.72
CA GLU A 573 10.83 10.82 25.16
C GLU A 573 11.80 9.65 25.38
N SER A 574 11.40 8.70 26.23
CA SER A 574 12.17 7.48 26.48
C SER A 574 12.21 6.56 25.28
N PHE A 575 13.35 5.89 25.05
CA PHE A 575 13.49 4.86 24.01
C PHE A 575 12.76 3.53 24.33
N LYS A 576 12.21 3.38 25.54
CA LYS A 576 11.54 2.14 25.96
C LYS A 576 10.47 1.61 24.99
N PRO A 577 9.63 2.43 24.33
CA PRO A 577 8.63 1.89 23.37
C PRO A 577 9.22 1.46 22.03
N LEU A 578 10.49 1.76 21.72
CA LEU A 578 11.09 1.51 20.40
C LEU A 578 11.14 0.02 20.01
N TRP A 579 11.22 -0.89 20.99
CA TRP A 579 11.16 -2.33 20.71
C TRP A 579 9.85 -2.77 20.00
N ALA A 580 8.77 -2.01 20.22
CA ALA A 580 7.48 -2.30 19.60
C ALA A 580 7.38 -1.78 18.15
N TYR A 581 8.36 -1.00 17.68
CA TYR A 581 8.34 -0.36 16.36
C TYR A 581 8.43 -1.36 15.20
N PRO A 582 9.31 -2.39 15.20
CA PRO A 582 9.30 -3.40 14.14
C PRO A 582 7.95 -4.09 13.98
N LEU A 583 7.30 -4.45 15.11
CA LEU A 583 5.95 -5.03 15.08
C LEU A 583 4.90 -4.03 14.57
N GLN A 584 5.08 -2.74 14.84
CA GLN A 584 4.23 -1.67 14.29
C GLN A 584 4.30 -1.66 12.76
N GLN A 585 5.49 -1.83 12.19
CA GLN A 585 5.69 -1.85 10.74
C GLN A 585 5.07 -3.08 10.05
N ILE A 586 4.87 -4.19 10.78
CA ILE A 586 4.26 -5.40 10.23
C ILE A 586 2.74 -5.42 10.45
N VAL A 587 2.25 -5.12 11.65
CA VAL A 587 0.84 -5.31 12.03
C VAL A 587 0.03 -4.01 11.96
N TYR A 588 0.49 -2.98 12.67
CA TYR A 588 -0.23 -1.71 12.78
C TYR A 588 -0.34 -0.99 11.43
N ARG A 589 0.71 -1.07 10.64
CA ARG A 589 0.76 -0.48 9.29
C ARG A 589 -0.31 -1.07 8.38
N GLN A 590 -0.59 -2.38 8.45
CA GLN A 590 -1.65 -3.02 7.66
C GLN A 590 -3.04 -2.45 8.02
N LEU A 591 -3.27 -2.20 9.30
CA LEU A 591 -4.50 -1.56 9.74
C LEU A 591 -4.65 -0.15 9.17
N MET A 592 -3.55 0.62 9.10
CA MET A 592 -3.56 1.97 8.52
C MET A 592 -3.79 1.95 7.00
N TYR A 593 -3.25 0.99 6.27
CA TYR A 593 -3.55 0.81 4.85
C TYR A 593 -5.04 0.56 4.63
N ALA A 594 -5.60 -0.32 5.44
CA ALA A 594 -7.02 -0.61 5.43
C ALA A 594 -7.87 0.65 5.67
N VAL A 595 -7.47 1.50 6.61
CA VAL A 595 -8.12 2.79 6.88
C VAL A 595 -8.09 3.70 5.66
N VAL A 596 -6.92 3.88 5.03
CA VAL A 596 -6.76 4.78 3.86
C VAL A 596 -7.57 4.27 2.67
N ILE A 597 -7.48 2.97 2.36
CA ILE A 597 -8.24 2.36 1.26
C ILE A 597 -9.74 2.53 1.49
N GLN A 598 -10.23 2.21 2.68
CA GLN A 598 -11.64 2.37 3.03
C GLN A 598 -12.09 3.84 2.94
N SER A 599 -11.25 4.77 3.39
CA SER A 599 -11.53 6.21 3.32
C SER A 599 -11.63 6.70 1.88
N LEU A 600 -10.72 6.26 1.02
CA LEU A 600 -10.73 6.61 -0.40
C LEU A 600 -11.98 6.06 -1.10
N ILE A 601 -12.30 4.79 -0.88
CA ILE A 601 -13.50 4.17 -1.46
C ILE A 601 -14.76 4.94 -1.02
N THR A 602 -14.85 5.31 0.26
CA THR A 602 -15.98 6.08 0.77
C THR A 602 -16.06 7.47 0.15
N ALA A 603 -14.92 8.13 -0.04
CA ALA A 603 -14.84 9.42 -0.71
C ALA A 603 -15.31 9.35 -2.17
N LEU A 604 -14.88 8.32 -2.90
CA LEU A 604 -15.29 8.09 -4.30
C LEU A 604 -16.80 7.79 -4.44
N HIS A 605 -17.42 7.17 -3.43
CA HIS A 605 -18.87 6.91 -3.42
C HIS A 605 -19.71 8.12 -2.96
N GLY A 606 -19.10 9.22 -2.57
CA GLY A 606 -19.78 10.42 -2.11
C GLY A 606 -20.66 10.21 -0.86
N THR A 607 -20.31 9.26 0.00
CA THR A 607 -21.10 8.91 1.19
C THR A 607 -20.82 9.94 2.28
N GLN A 608 -21.84 10.64 2.76
CA GLN A 608 -21.71 11.51 3.93
C GLN A 608 -21.78 10.67 5.21
N LEU A 609 -20.70 10.69 5.98
CA LEU A 609 -20.61 10.04 7.29
C LEU A 609 -21.06 11.01 8.39
N ARG A 610 -21.78 10.50 9.38
CA ARG A 610 -22.04 11.26 10.62
C ARG A 610 -20.84 11.18 11.54
N TRP A 611 -20.62 12.21 12.33
CA TRP A 611 -19.63 12.22 13.40
C TRP A 611 -19.88 11.05 14.37
N MET A 612 -18.84 10.27 14.66
CA MET A 612 -18.91 9.11 15.54
C MET A 612 -17.96 9.34 16.72
N SER A 613 -18.50 9.42 17.93
CA SER A 613 -17.70 9.49 19.14
C SER A 613 -16.91 8.19 19.36
N VAL A 614 -15.71 8.30 19.90
CA VAL A 614 -14.92 7.16 20.41
C VAL A 614 -15.18 7.07 21.91
N ARG A 615 -15.49 5.86 22.40
CA ARG A 615 -15.71 5.64 23.83
C ARG A 615 -14.44 5.97 24.61
N ARG A 616 -14.54 6.89 25.58
CA ARG A 616 -13.47 7.28 26.47
C ARG A 616 -13.45 6.37 27.70
N THR A 617 -12.28 6.21 28.32
CA THR A 617 -12.08 5.34 29.49
C THR A 617 -11.82 6.14 30.77
N GLY A 618 -11.55 7.44 30.66
CA GLY A 618 -11.24 8.30 31.80
C GLY A 618 -9.92 7.95 32.51
N LEU A 619 -8.98 7.33 31.80
CA LEU A 619 -7.70 6.90 32.35
C LEU A 619 -6.68 8.05 32.52
N LEU A 620 -6.98 9.20 31.93
CA LEU A 620 -6.16 10.40 32.01
C LEU A 620 -6.76 11.34 33.05
N THR A 621 -6.29 11.24 34.29
CA THR A 621 -6.67 12.14 35.37
C THR A 621 -5.57 13.17 35.69
N GLU A 622 -4.32 12.90 35.29
CA GLU A 622 -3.14 13.71 35.56
C GLU A 622 -2.10 13.65 34.44
N VAL A 623 -1.20 14.61 34.40
CA VAL A 623 -0.04 14.62 33.49
C VAL A 623 0.86 13.42 33.79
N PRO A 624 1.16 12.53 32.81
CA PRO A 624 2.03 11.39 33.04
C PRO A 624 3.45 11.82 33.43
N GLY A 625 3.82 11.57 34.70
CA GLY A 625 5.14 11.87 35.25
C GLY A 625 5.26 13.20 36.02
N GLY A 626 4.17 13.94 36.18
CA GLY A 626 4.10 15.16 36.98
C GLY A 626 3.21 14.95 38.19
N THR A 627 3.71 15.26 39.38
CA THR A 627 2.90 15.54 40.56
C THR A 627 2.30 16.92 40.37
N VAL A 628 1.02 16.99 40.06
CA VAL A 628 0.27 18.25 40.20
C VAL A 628 0.10 18.47 41.70
N HIS A 629 0.94 19.30 42.31
CA HIS A 629 0.68 19.82 43.63
C HIS A 629 -0.52 20.78 43.54
N VAL A 630 -1.71 20.27 43.82
CA VAL A 630 -2.88 21.10 44.10
C VAL A 630 -2.70 21.58 45.53
N THR A 631 -2.20 22.81 45.71
CA THR A 631 -2.33 23.56 46.96
C THR A 631 -3.66 24.31 46.96
#